data_a8a0cf0e680bfe355bb16f57134989f3
#
_entry.id   a8a0cf0e680bfe355bb16f57134989f3
#
_cell.length_a   1.000
_cell.length_b   1.000
_cell.length_c   1.000
_cell.angle_alpha   90.00
_cell.angle_beta   90.00
_cell.angle_gamma   90.00
#
_symmetry.space_group_name_H-M   'P 1'
#
loop_
_entity.id
_entity.type
_entity.pdbx_description
1 polymer ?
#
loop_
_entity_poly.entity_id
_entity_poly.type
_entity_poly.pdbx_seq_one_letter_code
_entity_poly.pdbx_strand_id
1 'polypeptide(L)'
;SSDYAEVSFNVDTNELERFYASGNVVLKSGNDIARGNEAIYNFKEGQLTFLGEVHFSQSGSIVQADKAVINTETGSASMTGNVQTTLLPTKQEGSGE
;
A
#
# COMPACT_ATOMS: atom_id res chain seq x y z
N SER A 1 -10.60 2.76 -1.61
CA SER A 1 -11.42 3.94 -1.37
C SER A 1 -10.62 5.04 -0.68
N SER A 2 -11.03 6.24 -0.82
CA SER A 2 -10.37 7.40 -0.23
C SER A 2 -11.37 8.55 -0.19
N ASP A 3 -11.05 9.61 0.59
CA ASP A 3 -11.90 10.78 0.67
C ASP A 3 -11.63 11.74 -0.48
N TYR A 4 -10.42 11.71 -1.03
CA TYR A 4 -10.01 12.60 -2.11
C TYR A 4 -9.12 11.84 -3.09
N ALA A 5 -9.29 12.10 -4.36
CA ALA A 5 -8.46 11.48 -5.39
C ALA A 5 -8.25 12.45 -6.53
N GLU A 6 -7.06 12.40 -7.12
CA GLU A 6 -6.68 13.29 -8.19
C GLU A 6 -5.76 12.55 -9.17
N VAL A 7 -5.91 12.83 -10.45
CA VAL A 7 -5.09 12.20 -11.50
C VAL A 7 -4.39 13.29 -12.28
N SER A 8 -3.10 13.12 -12.53
CA SER A 8 -2.30 14.05 -13.32
C SER A 8 -1.94 13.43 -14.67
N PHE A 9 -1.96 14.25 -15.70
CA PHE A 9 -1.64 13.83 -17.06
C PHE A 9 -0.48 14.64 -17.61
N ASN A 10 0.23 14.06 -18.54
CA ASN A 10 1.18 14.82 -19.35
C ASN A 10 0.38 15.45 -20.49
N VAL A 11 0.34 16.78 -20.57
CA VAL A 11 -0.47 17.46 -21.56
C VAL A 11 0.03 17.27 -22.98
N ASP A 12 1.32 17.00 -23.16
CA ASP A 12 1.89 16.80 -24.48
C ASP A 12 1.62 15.40 -25.05
N THR A 13 1.68 14.40 -24.22
CA THR A 13 1.51 13.00 -24.66
C THR A 13 0.13 12.46 -24.34
N ASN A 14 -0.61 13.14 -23.47
CA ASN A 14 -1.92 12.71 -23.00
C ASN A 14 -1.84 11.39 -22.21
N GLU A 15 -0.69 11.13 -21.61
CA GLU A 15 -0.51 9.92 -20.78
C GLU A 15 -0.69 10.23 -19.32
N LEU A 16 -1.19 9.27 -18.57
CA LEU A 16 -1.33 9.40 -17.13
C LEU A 16 0.04 9.38 -16.48
N GLU A 17 0.29 10.30 -15.56
CA GLU A 17 1.57 10.37 -14.86
C GLU A 17 1.46 9.94 -13.42
N ARG A 18 0.42 10.37 -12.72
CA ARG A 18 0.34 10.15 -11.29
C ARG A 18 -1.12 10.10 -10.85
N PHE A 19 -1.37 9.22 -9.90
CA PHE A 19 -2.65 9.18 -9.21
C PHE A 19 -2.36 9.48 -7.74
N TYR A 20 -3.11 10.41 -7.17
CA TYR A 20 -2.94 10.79 -5.77
C TYR A 20 -4.27 10.62 -5.06
N ALA A 21 -4.24 10.00 -3.89
CA ALA A 21 -5.42 9.81 -3.06
C ALA A 21 -5.08 10.16 -1.62
N SER A 22 -6.03 10.70 -0.89
CA SER A 22 -5.83 11.02 0.51
C SER A 22 -7.12 10.81 1.28
N GLY A 23 -7.00 10.77 2.60
CA GLY A 23 -8.15 10.57 3.48
C GLY A 23 -8.53 9.11 3.57
N ASN A 24 -7.96 8.39 4.52
CA ASN A 24 -8.28 6.98 4.76
C ASN A 24 -8.23 6.15 3.50
N VAL A 25 -7.07 6.17 2.85
CA VAL A 25 -6.89 5.41 1.62
C VAL A 25 -6.85 3.93 1.94
N VAL A 26 -7.66 3.14 1.26
CA VAL A 26 -7.71 1.69 1.44
C VAL A 26 -7.66 1.04 0.06
N LEU A 27 -6.71 0.13 -0.12
CA LEU A 27 -6.59 -0.63 -1.35
C LEU A 27 -6.68 -2.11 -1.01
N LYS A 28 -7.56 -2.81 -1.68
CA LYS A 28 -7.74 -4.25 -1.47
C LYS A 28 -7.34 -4.99 -2.72
N SER A 29 -6.64 -6.10 -2.54
CA SER A 29 -6.25 -6.95 -3.65
C SER A 29 -6.28 -8.39 -3.14
N GLY A 30 -7.29 -9.15 -3.56
CA GLY A 30 -7.50 -10.48 -3.03
C GLY A 30 -7.75 -10.42 -1.53
N ASN A 31 -6.91 -11.09 -0.76
CA ASN A 31 -7.00 -11.08 0.68
C ASN A 31 -6.09 -10.04 1.33
N ASP A 32 -5.37 -9.28 0.53
CA ASP A 32 -4.43 -8.29 1.04
C ASP A 32 -5.10 -6.93 1.12
N ILE A 33 -4.77 -6.18 2.16
CA ILE A 33 -5.32 -4.84 2.35
C ILE A 33 -4.18 -3.91 2.69
N ALA A 34 -4.10 -2.78 2.00
CA ALA A 34 -3.12 -1.74 2.29
C ALA A 34 -3.89 -0.48 2.68
N ARG A 35 -3.43 0.20 3.71
CA ARG A 35 -4.05 1.42 4.21
C ARG A 35 -3.00 2.47 4.45
N GLY A 36 -3.40 3.72 4.32
CA GLY A 36 -2.54 4.84 4.66
C GLY A 36 -3.34 6.12 4.64
N ASN A 37 -2.73 7.21 5.08
CA ASN A 37 -3.39 8.51 5.03
C ASN A 37 -3.36 9.04 3.61
N GLU A 38 -2.31 8.72 2.85
CA GLU A 38 -2.14 9.17 1.48
C GLU A 38 -1.55 8.04 0.65
N ALA A 39 -1.86 8.06 -0.64
CA ALA A 39 -1.28 7.11 -1.59
C ALA A 39 -0.98 7.82 -2.90
N ILE A 40 0.17 7.53 -3.48
CA ILE A 40 0.60 8.11 -4.74
C ILE A 40 1.04 6.97 -5.65
N TYR A 41 0.43 6.88 -6.82
CA TYR A 41 0.84 5.89 -7.81
C TYR A 41 1.53 6.62 -8.97
N ASN A 42 2.77 6.24 -9.24
CA ASN A 42 3.53 6.79 -10.35
C ASN A 42 3.42 5.79 -11.50
N PHE A 43 2.67 6.15 -12.54
CA PHE A 43 2.39 5.25 -13.65
C PHE A 43 3.64 4.92 -14.45
N LYS A 44 4.55 5.89 -14.58
CA LYS A 44 5.74 5.68 -15.37
C LYS A 44 6.69 4.69 -14.72
N GLU A 45 6.84 4.77 -13.41
CA GLU A 45 7.76 3.92 -12.68
C GLU A 45 7.12 2.66 -12.14
N GLY A 46 5.79 2.60 -12.16
CA GLY A 46 5.07 1.46 -11.62
C GLY A 46 5.21 1.35 -10.12
N GLN A 47 5.31 2.48 -9.43
CA GLN A 47 5.47 2.50 -7.97
C GLN A 47 4.27 3.08 -7.27
N LEU A 48 3.81 2.40 -6.24
CA LEU A 48 2.72 2.85 -5.40
C LEU A 48 3.31 3.16 -4.02
N THR A 49 3.13 4.39 -3.55
CA THR A 49 3.66 4.83 -2.27
C THR A 49 2.52 5.15 -1.33
N PHE A 50 2.55 4.58 -0.15
CA PHE A 50 1.60 4.92 0.93
C PHE A 50 2.34 5.74 1.97
N LEU A 51 1.71 6.78 2.48
CA LEU A 51 2.30 7.67 3.47
C LEU A 51 1.35 7.86 4.64
N GLY A 52 1.93 7.88 5.84
CA GLY A 52 1.20 8.20 7.06
C GLY A 52 0.38 7.03 7.60
N GLU A 53 0.78 6.49 8.73
CA GLU A 53 0.07 5.41 9.42
C GLU A 53 -0.25 4.27 8.47
N VAL A 54 0.79 3.78 7.78
CA VAL A 54 0.62 2.73 6.80
C VAL A 54 0.40 1.39 7.50
N HIS A 55 -0.62 0.65 7.08
CA HIS A 55 -0.87 -0.70 7.55
C HIS A 55 -1.01 -1.59 6.32
N PHE A 56 -0.26 -2.66 6.28
CA PHE A 56 -0.35 -3.62 5.20
C PHE A 56 -0.69 -4.98 5.80
N SER A 57 -1.84 -5.50 5.45
CA SER A 57 -2.33 -6.76 5.99
C SER A 57 -2.25 -7.83 4.91
N GLN A 58 -1.59 -8.93 5.22
CA GLN A 58 -1.39 -10.01 4.27
C GLN A 58 -1.38 -11.33 5.01
N SER A 59 -2.30 -12.20 4.70
CA SER A 59 -2.30 -13.62 5.12
C SER A 59 -1.85 -13.88 6.55
N GLY A 60 -2.47 -13.25 7.50
CA GLY A 60 -2.19 -13.51 8.90
C GLY A 60 -1.10 -12.65 9.51
N SER A 61 -0.64 -11.63 8.80
CA SER A 61 0.31 -10.70 9.38
C SER A 61 -0.09 -9.28 9.03
N ILE A 62 0.31 -8.35 9.88
CA ILE A 62 0.08 -6.92 9.66
C ILE A 62 1.40 -6.21 9.84
N VAL A 63 1.79 -5.42 8.84
CA VAL A 63 3.01 -4.62 8.91
C VAL A 63 2.58 -3.16 9.00
N GLN A 64 3.15 -2.43 9.93
CA GLN A 64 2.89 -1.02 10.13
C GLN A 64 4.16 -0.24 9.86
N ALA A 65 4.03 0.93 9.26
CA ALA A 65 5.18 1.78 8.95
C ALA A 65 4.69 3.20 8.72
N ASP A 66 5.62 4.14 8.63
CA ASP A 66 5.28 5.50 8.27
C ASP A 66 5.17 5.66 6.77
N LYS A 67 5.89 4.83 6.02
CA LYS A 67 5.91 4.90 4.56
C LYS A 67 6.09 3.50 3.97
N ALA A 68 5.39 3.23 2.90
CA ALA A 68 5.56 1.99 2.15
C ALA A 68 5.66 2.31 0.68
N VAL A 69 6.62 1.70 -0.02
CA VAL A 69 6.77 1.83 -1.45
C VAL A 69 6.65 0.45 -2.06
N ILE A 70 5.69 0.28 -2.95
CA ILE A 70 5.41 -1.01 -3.56
C ILE A 70 5.70 -0.91 -5.05
N ASN A 71 6.51 -1.83 -5.55
CA ASN A 71 6.76 -1.93 -6.99
C ASN A 71 5.68 -2.85 -7.55
N THR A 72 4.77 -2.30 -8.35
CA THR A 72 3.63 -3.07 -8.83
C THR A 72 4.02 -4.08 -9.91
N GLU A 73 5.18 -3.91 -10.53
CA GLU A 73 5.64 -4.84 -11.55
C GLU A 73 6.28 -6.08 -10.96
N THR A 74 7.06 -5.92 -9.91
CA THR A 74 7.75 -7.03 -9.27
C THR A 74 7.03 -7.55 -8.03
N GLY A 75 6.15 -6.74 -7.48
CA GLY A 75 5.44 -7.09 -6.25
C GLY A 75 6.26 -6.84 -4.99
N SER A 76 7.45 -6.29 -5.12
CA SER A 76 8.27 -6.04 -3.94
C SER A 76 7.79 -4.81 -3.20
N ALA A 77 8.00 -4.78 -1.89
CA ALA A 77 7.56 -3.68 -1.05
C ALA A 77 8.68 -3.31 -0.09
N SER A 78 8.85 -2.01 0.15
CA SER A 78 9.79 -1.48 1.12
C SER A 78 9.02 -0.68 2.14
N MET A 79 9.29 -0.92 3.42
CA MET A 79 8.65 -0.21 4.52
C MET A 79 9.70 0.56 5.27
N THR A 80 9.41 1.80 5.61
CA THR A 80 10.36 2.65 6.35
C THR A 80 9.62 3.44 7.41
N GLY A 81 10.33 3.78 8.48
CA GLY A 81 9.80 4.61 9.56
C GLY A 81 8.95 3.83 10.54
N ASN A 82 9.48 3.57 11.74
CA ASN A 82 8.76 2.89 12.81
C ASN A 82 8.09 1.59 12.35
N VAL A 83 8.83 0.78 11.60
CA VAL A 83 8.30 -0.46 11.05
C VAL A 83 8.03 -1.45 12.17
N GLN A 84 6.81 -1.98 12.21
CA GLN A 84 6.41 -2.99 13.16
C GLN A 84 5.65 -4.08 12.43
N THR A 85 5.91 -5.32 12.80
CA THR A 85 5.23 -6.45 12.19
C THR A 85 4.52 -7.24 13.28
N THR A 86 3.23 -7.48 13.10
CA THR A 86 2.44 -8.26 14.03
C THR A 86 1.95 -9.50 13.30
N LEU A 87 2.21 -10.67 13.86
CA LEU A 87 1.70 -11.91 13.32
C LEU A 87 0.43 -12.26 14.04
N LEU A 88 -0.62 -12.49 13.28
CA LEU A 88 -1.90 -12.86 13.87
C LEU A 88 -1.86 -14.35 14.21
N PRO A 89 -2.45 -14.75 15.35
CA PRO A 89 -2.48 -16.15 15.70
C PRO A 89 -3.31 -16.93 14.68
N THR A 90 -2.83 -18.10 14.34
CA THR A 90 -3.54 -18.96 13.43
C THR A 90 -4.08 -20.15 14.19
N LYS A 91 -5.15 -20.70 13.68
CA LYS A 91 -5.70 -21.80 14.31
C LYS A 91 -4.91 -23.01 14.23
N GLN A 92 -4.14 -23.10 13.32
CA GLN A 92 -3.41 -24.19 13.16
C GLN A 92 -2.22 -24.20 13.81
N GLU A 93 -2.04 -24.09 14.30
CA GLU A 93 -0.95 -24.05 14.75
C GLU A 93 -0.77 -24.76 15.66
N GLY A 94 -0.97 -25.02 15.40
CA GLY A 94 -0.80 -25.42 16.02
C GLY A 94 -0.52 -26.29 16.06
N SER A 95 -0.39 -26.58 15.74
CA SER A 95 -0.13 -27.05 15.71
C SER A 95 0.52 -27.38 16.15
N GLY A 96 0.66 -27.58 16.30
CA GLY A 96 1.12 -27.68 16.61
C GLY A 96 1.51 -28.19 17.17
N GLU A 97 1.37 -28.48 17.20
CA GLU A 97 1.62 -28.70 17.55
C GLU A 97 1.72 -29.02 17.94
#